data_88eb98d8a78bd805e5bff8983c246c80
#
_entry.id   88eb98d8a78bd805e5bff8983c246c80
#
_cell.length_a   1.000
_cell.length_b   1.000
_cell.length_c   1.000
_cell.angle_alpha   90.00
_cell.angle_beta   90.00
_cell.angle_gamma   90.00
#
_symmetry.space_group_name_H-M   'P 1'
#
loop_
_entity.id
_entity.type
_entity.pdbx_description
1 polymer ?
#
loop_
_entity_poly.entity_id
_entity_poly.type
_entity_poly.pdbx_seq_one_letter_code
_entity_poly.pdbx_strand_id
1 'polypeptide(L)'
;MDLLLCIDDDPITIMLSKMVMTRAAYAKEIVTAQNGEEALTYLDGLMATENSPIPNIIFLDLNMPIMGGWEFLDAFSQEKYRTYFANSKVVVLSSTIDPRDIEKSKSYPMVLDFMSKPISKELLEVVKSKLDA
;
A
#
# COMPACT_ATOMS: atom_id res chain seq x y z
N MET A 1 9.99 0.55 10.32
CA MET A 1 9.27 -0.70 9.99
C MET A 1 10.14 -1.60 9.13
N ASP A 2 9.79 -2.87 9.03
CA ASP A 2 10.64 -3.82 8.33
C ASP A 2 10.41 -3.85 6.83
N LEU A 3 9.16 -3.81 6.38
CA LEU A 3 8.81 -3.96 4.98
C LEU A 3 7.66 -3.03 4.59
N LEU A 4 7.79 -2.40 3.44
CA LEU A 4 6.76 -1.54 2.87
C LEU A 4 6.57 -1.93 1.39
N LEU A 5 5.32 -2.06 0.97
CA LEU A 5 4.96 -2.31 -0.43
C LEU A 5 4.33 -1.05 -1.01
N CYS A 6 4.84 -0.60 -2.15
CA CYS A 6 4.31 0.57 -2.86
C CYS A 6 3.79 0.13 -4.23
N ILE A 7 2.50 0.31 -4.48
CA ILE A 7 1.83 -0.12 -5.70
C ILE A 7 1.39 1.12 -6.49
N ASP A 8 2.03 1.34 -7.64
CA ASP A 8 1.75 2.48 -8.52
C ASP A 8 2.26 2.14 -9.92
N ASP A 9 1.53 2.51 -10.97
CA ASP A 9 1.91 2.20 -12.34
C ASP A 9 2.88 3.22 -12.95
N ASP A 10 3.08 4.36 -12.32
CA ASP A 10 3.97 5.41 -12.81
C ASP A 10 5.39 5.25 -12.26
N PRO A 11 6.39 4.89 -13.11
CA PRO A 11 7.76 4.69 -12.67
C PRO A 11 8.39 5.94 -12.02
N ILE A 12 7.99 7.13 -12.49
CA ILE A 12 8.52 8.39 -11.94
C ILE A 12 7.96 8.61 -10.54
N THR A 13 6.67 8.39 -10.35
CA THR A 13 6.03 8.49 -9.03
C THR A 13 6.67 7.50 -8.06
N ILE A 14 6.87 6.26 -8.48
CA ILE A 14 7.54 5.22 -7.67
C ILE A 14 8.95 5.68 -7.26
N MET A 15 9.73 6.19 -8.21
CA MET A 15 11.09 6.64 -7.95
C MET A 15 11.11 7.77 -6.90
N LEU A 16 10.26 8.78 -7.08
CA LEU A 16 10.18 9.92 -6.16
C LEU A 16 9.70 9.50 -4.78
N SER A 17 8.68 8.64 -4.72
CA SER A 17 8.17 8.11 -3.45
C SER A 17 9.25 7.33 -2.71
N LYS A 18 9.98 6.49 -3.43
CA LYS A 18 11.07 5.70 -2.86
C LYS A 18 12.19 6.58 -2.31
N MET A 19 12.51 7.67 -3.01
CA MET A 19 13.50 8.63 -2.52
C MET A 19 13.08 9.26 -1.19
N VAL A 20 11.84 9.71 -1.09
CA VAL A 20 11.32 10.32 0.14
C VAL A 20 11.35 9.34 1.29
N MET A 21 10.88 8.11 1.06
CA MET A 21 10.86 7.06 2.08
C MET A 21 12.27 6.65 2.52
N THR A 22 13.20 6.58 1.58
CA THR A 22 14.60 6.22 1.88
C THR A 22 15.27 7.31 2.71
N ARG A 23 15.07 8.58 2.36
CA ARG A 23 15.63 9.71 3.12
C ARG A 23 15.07 9.77 4.54
N ALA A 24 13.82 9.38 4.71
CA ALA A 24 13.18 9.34 6.03
C ALA A 24 13.56 8.08 6.82
N ALA A 25 14.33 7.17 6.24
CA ALA A 25 14.62 5.85 6.82
C ALA A 25 13.34 5.14 7.29
N TYR A 26 12.30 5.21 6.45
CA TYR A 26 10.93 4.84 6.82
C TYR A 26 10.75 3.34 6.98
N ALA A 27 11.42 2.56 6.13
CA ALA A 27 11.36 1.10 6.17
C ALA A 27 12.73 0.52 5.83
N LYS A 28 13.03 -0.66 6.36
CA LYS A 28 14.26 -1.37 6.06
C LYS A 28 14.28 -1.87 4.62
N GLU A 29 13.13 -2.32 4.14
CA GLU A 29 12.96 -2.76 2.75
C GLU A 29 11.73 -2.13 2.15
N ILE A 30 11.87 -1.63 0.91
CA ILE A 30 10.78 -1.04 0.13
C ILE A 30 10.66 -1.84 -1.15
N VAL A 31 9.51 -2.50 -1.34
CA VAL A 31 9.21 -3.27 -2.54
C VAL A 31 8.16 -2.50 -3.35
N THR A 32 8.30 -2.52 -4.66
CA THR A 32 7.38 -1.81 -5.57
C THR A 32 6.69 -2.79 -6.51
N ALA A 33 5.45 -2.48 -6.86
CA ALA A 33 4.67 -3.20 -7.87
C ALA A 33 3.96 -2.19 -8.77
N GLN A 34 3.74 -2.54 -10.04
CA GLN A 34 3.21 -1.62 -11.03
C GLN A 34 1.70 -1.74 -11.25
N ASN A 35 1.07 -2.75 -10.68
CA ASN A 35 -0.38 -2.96 -10.72
C ASN A 35 -0.79 -3.94 -9.64
N GLY A 36 -2.10 -4.14 -9.50
CA GLY A 36 -2.63 -5.04 -8.46
C GLY A 36 -2.25 -6.50 -8.67
N GLU A 37 -2.19 -6.96 -9.92
CA GLU A 37 -1.82 -8.35 -10.22
C GLU A 37 -0.38 -8.64 -9.79
N GLU A 38 0.55 -7.76 -10.13
CA GLU A 38 1.95 -7.88 -9.74
C GLU A 38 2.09 -7.86 -8.21
N ALA A 39 1.32 -7.00 -7.54
CA ALA A 39 1.32 -6.94 -6.08
C ALA A 39 0.82 -8.24 -5.46
N LEU A 40 -0.26 -8.82 -5.97
CA LEU A 40 -0.78 -10.09 -5.46
C LEU A 40 0.21 -11.23 -5.69
N THR A 41 0.89 -11.26 -6.84
CA THR A 41 1.93 -12.25 -7.11
C THR A 41 3.04 -12.17 -6.07
N TYR A 42 3.48 -10.95 -5.74
CA TYR A 42 4.47 -10.74 -4.70
C TYR A 42 3.99 -11.25 -3.33
N LEU A 43 2.75 -10.90 -2.95
CA LEU A 43 2.17 -11.33 -1.68
C LEU A 43 2.01 -12.85 -1.60
N ASP A 44 1.61 -13.48 -2.71
CA ASP A 44 1.53 -14.95 -2.80
C ASP A 44 2.89 -15.59 -2.56
N GLY A 45 3.96 -14.97 -3.08
CA GLY A 45 5.33 -15.43 -2.85
C GLY A 45 5.73 -15.36 -1.38
N LEU A 46 5.32 -14.30 -0.67
CA LEU A 46 5.57 -14.18 0.76
C LEU A 46 4.86 -15.28 1.56
N MET A 47 3.60 -15.58 1.20
CA MET A 47 2.85 -16.66 1.86
C MET A 47 3.48 -18.03 1.64
N ALA A 48 4.13 -18.23 0.51
CA ALA A 48 4.76 -19.50 0.16
C ALA A 48 6.15 -19.69 0.78
N THR A 49 6.71 -18.64 1.39
CA THR A 49 8.07 -18.65 1.96
C THR A 49 8.00 -18.56 3.49
N GLU A 50 8.60 -19.54 4.18
CA GLU A 50 8.64 -19.52 5.65
C GLU A 50 9.43 -18.32 6.17
N ASN A 51 8.92 -17.74 7.26
CA ASN A 51 9.56 -16.63 7.97
C ASN A 51 9.79 -15.39 7.13
N SER A 52 9.00 -15.20 6.06
CA SER A 52 9.04 -13.98 5.26
C SER A 52 8.50 -12.81 6.08
N PRO A 53 9.10 -11.62 5.96
CA PRO A 53 8.52 -10.42 6.56
C PRO A 53 7.18 -10.10 5.91
N ILE A 54 6.29 -9.49 6.69
CA ILE A 54 4.96 -9.07 6.21
C ILE A 54 5.00 -7.55 6.04
N PRO A 55 4.46 -7.00 4.94
CA PRO A 55 4.39 -5.54 4.80
C PRO A 55 3.64 -4.91 5.96
N ASN A 56 4.24 -3.91 6.59
CA ASN A 56 3.56 -3.12 7.62
C ASN A 56 2.56 -2.18 6.99
N ILE A 57 2.96 -1.57 5.86
CA ILE A 57 2.15 -0.64 5.08
C ILE A 57 2.20 -1.04 3.61
N ILE A 58 1.03 -0.91 2.96
CA ILE A 58 0.88 -1.01 1.51
C ILE A 58 0.35 0.35 1.04
N PHE A 59 1.16 1.11 0.31
CA PHE A 59 0.68 2.30 -0.39
C PHE A 59 0.09 1.88 -1.71
N LEU A 60 -1.15 2.27 -1.98
CA LEU A 60 -1.94 1.78 -3.11
C LEU A 60 -2.49 2.93 -3.95
N ASP A 61 -2.08 3.00 -5.21
CA ASP A 61 -2.71 3.86 -6.22
C ASP A 61 -4.01 3.22 -6.71
N LEU A 62 -5.03 4.02 -6.99
CA LEU A 62 -6.32 3.52 -7.46
C LEU A 62 -6.34 3.23 -8.96
N ASN A 63 -5.67 4.05 -9.77
CA ASN A 63 -5.79 4.01 -11.22
C ASN A 63 -4.57 3.36 -11.85
N MET A 64 -4.67 2.06 -12.11
CA MET A 64 -3.60 1.26 -12.70
C MET A 64 -4.16 0.36 -13.79
N PRO A 65 -3.35 0.02 -14.83
CA PRO A 65 -3.77 -0.94 -15.84
C PRO A 65 -3.79 -2.37 -15.27
N ILE A 66 -4.39 -3.29 -16.00
CA ILE A 66 -4.49 -4.72 -15.71
C ILE A 66 -5.35 -4.99 -14.48
N MET A 67 -4.91 -4.59 -13.30
CA MET A 67 -5.69 -4.66 -12.07
C MET A 67 -5.49 -3.37 -11.29
N GLY A 68 -6.56 -2.60 -11.13
CA GLY A 68 -6.56 -1.34 -10.39
C GLY A 68 -6.63 -1.54 -8.89
N GLY A 69 -6.64 -0.40 -8.17
CA GLY A 69 -6.62 -0.42 -6.71
C GLY A 69 -7.84 -1.05 -6.08
N TRP A 70 -9.05 -0.78 -6.60
CA TRP A 70 -10.27 -1.38 -6.06
C TRP A 70 -10.30 -2.89 -6.26
N GLU A 71 -9.90 -3.35 -7.43
CA GLU A 71 -9.81 -4.78 -7.71
C GLU A 71 -8.78 -5.45 -6.81
N PHE A 72 -7.65 -4.79 -6.58
CA PHE A 72 -6.65 -5.28 -5.63
C PHE A 72 -7.23 -5.40 -4.21
N LEU A 73 -7.94 -4.38 -3.75
CA LEU A 73 -8.56 -4.40 -2.41
C LEU A 73 -9.59 -5.51 -2.28
N ASP A 74 -10.39 -5.74 -3.33
CA ASP A 74 -11.36 -6.84 -3.33
C ASP A 74 -10.67 -8.19 -3.21
N ALA A 75 -9.59 -8.40 -3.97
CA ALA A 75 -8.81 -9.63 -3.89
C ALA A 75 -8.12 -9.78 -2.53
N PHE A 76 -7.53 -8.70 -2.04
CA PHE A 76 -6.82 -8.67 -0.75
C PHE A 76 -7.77 -8.85 0.43
N SER A 77 -9.07 -8.65 0.22
CA SER A 77 -10.12 -8.87 1.22
C SER A 77 -10.49 -10.35 1.38
N GLN A 78 -10.02 -11.22 0.51
CA GLN A 78 -10.27 -12.65 0.61
C GLN A 78 -9.62 -13.22 1.87
N GLU A 79 -10.25 -14.23 2.44
CA GLU A 79 -9.88 -14.81 3.73
C GLU A 79 -8.39 -15.19 3.82
N LYS A 80 -7.84 -15.80 2.76
CA LYS A 80 -6.44 -16.23 2.77
C LYS A 80 -5.47 -15.07 2.98
N TYR A 81 -5.74 -13.91 2.37
CA TYR A 81 -4.92 -12.71 2.55
C TYR A 81 -5.18 -12.05 3.90
N ARG A 82 -6.47 -11.98 4.30
CA ARG A 82 -6.87 -11.36 5.57
C ARG A 82 -6.25 -12.07 6.76
N THR A 83 -6.16 -13.39 6.69
CA THR A 83 -5.58 -14.18 7.76
C THR A 83 -4.06 -13.99 7.83
N TYR A 84 -3.39 -14.11 6.69
CA TYR A 84 -1.92 -14.01 6.65
C TYR A 84 -1.41 -12.60 6.89
N PHE A 85 -2.08 -11.61 6.28
CA PHE A 85 -1.68 -10.20 6.34
C PHE A 85 -2.58 -9.38 7.26
N ALA A 86 -3.06 -9.97 8.35
CA ALA A 86 -3.98 -9.29 9.27
C ALA A 86 -3.43 -7.99 9.84
N ASN A 87 -2.11 -7.88 9.97
CA ASN A 87 -1.44 -6.69 10.52
C ASN A 87 -0.95 -5.72 9.44
N SER A 88 -1.16 -6.04 8.17
CA SER A 88 -0.80 -5.14 7.07
C SER A 88 -1.90 -4.11 6.87
N LYS A 89 -1.53 -2.83 6.87
CA LYS A 89 -2.47 -1.73 6.64
C LYS A 89 -2.26 -1.13 5.26
N VAL A 90 -3.34 -0.71 4.64
CA VAL A 90 -3.31 -0.08 3.32
C VAL A 90 -3.57 1.41 3.47
N VAL A 91 -2.75 2.23 2.82
CA VAL A 91 -3.01 3.66 2.65
C VAL A 91 -3.27 3.88 1.17
N VAL A 92 -4.47 4.33 0.85
CA VAL A 92 -4.85 4.63 -0.54
C VAL A 92 -4.31 6.01 -0.89
N LEU A 93 -3.63 6.10 -2.03
CA LEU A 93 -3.10 7.36 -2.55
C LEU A 93 -3.79 7.71 -3.86
N SER A 94 -4.21 8.96 -4.01
CA SER A 94 -4.85 9.43 -5.22
C SER A 94 -4.35 10.82 -5.58
N SER A 95 -4.23 11.11 -6.89
CA SER A 95 -3.92 12.46 -7.38
C SER A 95 -5.12 13.39 -7.30
N THR A 96 -6.33 12.83 -7.16
CA THR A 96 -7.57 13.59 -7.00
C THR A 96 -8.32 13.10 -5.76
N ILE A 97 -8.95 14.02 -5.04
CA ILE A 97 -9.76 13.68 -3.86
C ILE A 97 -11.22 13.66 -4.28
N ASP A 98 -11.78 12.47 -4.44
CA ASP A 98 -13.20 12.27 -4.73
C ASP A 98 -13.88 11.74 -3.46
N PRO A 99 -14.90 12.45 -2.92
CA PRO A 99 -15.59 11.99 -1.71
C PRO A 99 -16.18 10.58 -1.83
N ARG A 100 -16.57 10.15 -3.04
CA ARG A 100 -17.09 8.80 -3.28
C ARG A 100 -16.02 7.74 -3.07
N ASP A 101 -14.79 8.03 -3.50
CA ASP A 101 -13.65 7.12 -3.31
C ASP A 101 -13.26 7.04 -1.84
N ILE A 102 -13.27 8.17 -1.14
CA ILE A 102 -13.02 8.21 0.30
C ILE A 102 -14.03 7.34 1.03
N GLU A 103 -15.30 7.50 0.72
CA GLU A 103 -16.38 6.75 1.36
C GLU A 103 -16.27 5.25 1.04
N LYS A 104 -15.97 4.91 -0.20
CA LYS A 104 -15.76 3.51 -0.61
C LYS A 104 -14.59 2.87 0.13
N SER A 105 -13.51 3.61 0.33
CA SER A 105 -12.32 3.10 1.02
C SER A 105 -12.63 2.69 2.46
N LYS A 106 -13.58 3.35 3.11
CA LYS A 106 -13.99 3.05 4.48
C LYS A 106 -14.67 1.69 4.61
N SER A 107 -15.16 1.11 3.52
CA SER A 107 -15.76 -0.22 3.54
C SER A 107 -14.74 -1.35 3.63
N TYR A 108 -13.46 -1.04 3.48
CA TYR A 108 -12.37 -2.02 3.57
C TYR A 108 -11.67 -1.89 4.93
N PRO A 109 -11.82 -2.87 5.83
CA PRO A 109 -11.27 -2.76 7.19
C PRO A 109 -9.76 -2.57 7.26
N MET A 110 -9.00 -3.07 6.25
CA MET A 110 -7.55 -2.95 6.24
C MET A 110 -7.07 -1.56 5.81
N VAL A 111 -7.94 -0.73 5.26
CA VAL A 111 -7.57 0.63 4.83
C VAL A 111 -7.45 1.53 6.04
N LEU A 112 -6.23 2.02 6.28
CA LEU A 112 -5.92 2.93 7.38
C LEU A 112 -6.35 4.35 7.05
N ASP A 113 -6.10 4.80 5.82
CA ASP A 113 -6.39 6.17 5.40
C ASP A 113 -6.44 6.29 3.89
N PHE A 114 -7.04 7.38 3.44
CA PHE A 114 -7.09 7.82 2.04
C PHE A 114 -6.39 9.17 1.97
N MET A 115 -5.30 9.27 1.23
CA MET A 115 -4.47 10.46 1.22
C MET A 115 -4.16 10.93 -0.21
N SER A 116 -3.83 12.21 -0.34
CA SER A 116 -3.48 12.81 -1.62
C SER A 116 -2.00 12.60 -1.94
N LYS A 117 -1.71 12.25 -3.20
CA LYS A 117 -0.33 12.25 -3.71
C LYS A 117 0.21 13.70 -3.76
N PRO A 118 1.53 13.89 -3.72
CA PRO A 118 2.60 12.89 -3.64
C PRO A 118 2.90 12.45 -2.21
N ILE A 119 3.66 11.35 -2.07
CA ILE A 119 4.22 10.98 -0.78
C ILE A 119 5.22 12.03 -0.37
N SER A 120 5.04 12.56 0.83
CA SER A 120 5.90 13.59 1.42
C SER A 120 6.33 13.14 2.81
N LYS A 121 7.32 13.83 3.37
CA LYS A 121 7.75 13.59 4.75
C LYS A 121 6.55 13.74 5.71
N GLU A 122 5.75 14.77 5.51
CA GLU A 122 4.58 15.06 6.35
C GLU A 122 3.54 13.93 6.26
N LEU A 123 3.29 13.43 5.04
CA LEU A 123 2.39 12.29 4.83
C LEU A 123 2.90 11.06 5.57
N LEU A 124 4.19 10.78 5.49
CA LEU A 124 4.79 9.65 6.18
C LEU A 124 4.67 9.76 7.70
N GLU A 125 4.82 10.97 8.24
CA GLU A 125 4.65 11.21 9.68
C GLU A 125 3.22 10.98 10.13
N VAL A 126 2.23 11.42 9.34
CA VAL A 126 0.82 11.18 9.64
C VAL A 126 0.50 9.69 9.64
N VAL A 127 0.98 8.95 8.64
CA VAL A 127 0.77 7.51 8.55
C VAL A 127 1.38 6.80 9.75
N LYS A 128 2.60 7.14 10.11
CA LYS A 128 3.28 6.55 11.27
C LYS A 128 2.49 6.80 12.56
N SER A 129 2.00 8.01 12.73
CA SER A 129 1.19 8.38 13.89
C SER A 129 -0.07 7.51 13.98
N LYS A 130 -0.73 7.25 12.85
CA LYS A 130 -1.93 6.41 12.80
C LYS A 130 -1.63 4.94 13.08
N LEU A 131 -0.47 4.45 12.64
CA LEU A 131 -0.04 3.08 12.93
C LEU A 131 0.25 2.87 14.41
N ASP A 132 0.80 3.87 15.05
CA ASP A 132 1.21 3.81 16.46
C ASP A 132 0.04 4.09 17.41
N ALA A 133 -1.08 4.54 16.88
CA ALA A 133 -2.25 4.87 17.69
C ALA A 133 -2.99 3.64 18.20
#